data_6c15765360342f9c1ea370cd9291f02f
#
_entry.id   6c15765360342f9c1ea370cd9291f02f
#
_cell.length_a   1.000
_cell.length_b   1.000
_cell.length_c   1.000
_cell.angle_alpha   90.00
_cell.angle_beta   90.00
_cell.angle_gamma   90.00
#
_symmetry.space_group_name_H-M   'P 1'
#
loop_
_entity.id
_entity.type
_entity.pdbx_description
1 polymer ?
#
loop_
_entity_poly.entity_id
_entity_poly.type
_entity_poly.pdbx_seq_one_letter_code
_entity_poly.pdbx_strand_id
1 'polypeptide(L)'
;RFVSRIKKKGYTPFVVKGENSQWYKVRVGPYPSKEEARQVVRDLKKNQGISAMVILSQEGPPDSEGPGDSIDVVVSQFLIWLKAWQGREVNAYLSFYSKNFKDPKKSRKEWEMQRRSALSRNSSITIQVSDIQMKQNDETIEMSFVQDFKSDRVSDIGRKELIWKNEGNRWKIIKEIWK
;
A
#
# COMPACT_ATOMS: atom_id res chain seq x y z
N ARG A 1 4.66 0.11 -13.75
CA ARG A 1 4.62 1.60 -13.97
C ARG A 1 4.88 2.43 -12.69
N PHE A 2 4.68 1.95 -11.46
CA PHE A 2 4.93 2.73 -10.22
C PHE A 2 6.37 2.53 -9.70
N VAL A 3 6.87 1.31 -9.61
CA VAL A 3 8.32 1.06 -9.36
C VAL A 3 9.13 1.84 -10.39
N SER A 4 8.73 1.83 -11.66
CA SER A 4 9.32 2.67 -12.70
C SER A 4 9.17 4.18 -12.45
N ARG A 5 8.13 4.61 -11.76
CA ARG A 5 7.85 6.02 -11.48
C ARG A 5 8.55 6.51 -10.21
N ILE A 6 8.70 5.66 -9.19
CA ILE A 6 9.57 5.89 -8.04
C ILE A 6 11.04 5.79 -8.48
N LYS A 7 11.40 4.82 -9.33
CA LYS A 7 12.72 4.75 -9.96
C LYS A 7 13.03 6.01 -10.78
N LYS A 8 12.08 6.56 -11.54
CA LYS A 8 12.23 7.83 -12.27
C LYS A 8 12.38 9.05 -11.35
N LYS A 9 11.96 8.97 -10.08
CA LYS A 9 12.19 10.00 -9.06
C LYS A 9 13.40 9.72 -8.18
N GLY A 10 14.22 8.73 -8.54
CA GLY A 10 15.45 8.41 -7.83
C GLY A 10 15.28 7.53 -6.59
N TYR A 11 14.07 7.01 -6.31
CA TYR A 11 13.89 6.04 -5.24
C TYR A 11 14.10 4.62 -5.75
N THR A 12 14.69 3.77 -4.94
CA THR A 12 14.89 2.34 -5.22
C THR A 12 14.13 1.51 -4.19
N PRO A 13 12.82 1.26 -4.36
CA PRO A 13 12.09 0.37 -3.48
C PRO A 13 12.52 -1.08 -3.73
N PHE A 14 12.69 -1.83 -2.66
CA PHE A 14 12.96 -3.27 -2.68
C PHE A 14 12.25 -3.96 -1.51
N VAL A 15 12.08 -5.25 -1.65
CA VAL A 15 11.38 -6.08 -0.66
C VAL A 15 12.40 -6.97 0.03
N VAL A 16 12.36 -7.03 1.34
CA VAL A 16 13.23 -7.90 2.14
C VAL A 16 12.37 -8.92 2.88
N LYS A 17 12.70 -10.19 2.75
CA LYS A 17 12.11 -11.25 3.56
C LYS A 17 12.70 -11.17 4.96
N GLY A 18 11.86 -11.13 6.00
CA GLY A 18 12.33 -11.19 7.37
C GLY A 18 12.96 -12.57 7.67
N GLU A 19 14.08 -12.59 8.37
CA GLU A 19 14.68 -13.83 8.87
C GLU A 19 13.64 -14.63 9.67
N ASN A 20 13.50 -15.91 9.37
CA ASN A 20 12.52 -16.83 9.99
C ASN A 20 11.05 -16.35 9.95
N SER A 21 10.70 -15.46 9.01
CA SER A 21 9.37 -14.89 8.86
C SER A 21 8.75 -15.24 7.51
N GLN A 22 7.44 -15.46 7.51
CA GLN A 22 6.63 -15.54 6.27
C GLN A 22 6.31 -14.13 5.71
N TRP A 23 6.73 -13.07 6.39
CA TRP A 23 6.41 -11.68 6.05
C TRP A 23 7.56 -11.01 5.32
N TYR A 24 7.19 -10.20 4.34
CA TYR A 24 8.09 -9.33 3.61
C TYR A 24 7.93 -7.87 4.08
N LYS A 25 9.03 -7.15 4.14
CA LYS A 25 9.07 -5.72 4.47
C LYS A 25 9.45 -4.93 3.22
N VAL A 26 8.74 -3.85 2.94
CA VAL A 26 9.11 -2.94 1.86
C VAL A 26 10.11 -1.93 2.39
N ARG A 27 11.25 -1.85 1.74
CA ARG A 27 12.34 -0.89 2.04
C ARG A 27 12.58 0.01 0.84
N VAL A 28 13.16 1.18 1.07
CA VAL A 28 13.55 2.13 0.02
C VAL A 28 15.01 2.55 0.28
N GLY A 29 15.86 2.45 -0.72
CA GLY A 29 17.29 2.74 -0.59
C GLY A 29 18.14 1.71 -1.36
N PRO A 30 19.43 1.50 -1.01
CA PRO A 30 20.15 2.17 0.09
C PRO A 30 20.44 3.64 -0.18
N TYR A 31 20.73 4.40 0.86
CA TYR A 31 21.16 5.80 0.78
C TYR A 31 22.55 5.96 1.40
N PRO A 32 23.43 6.79 0.82
CA PRO A 32 24.80 6.96 1.30
C PRO A 32 24.87 7.60 2.67
N SER A 33 23.86 8.39 3.06
CA SER A 33 23.86 9.09 4.35
C SER A 33 22.51 9.00 5.04
N LYS A 34 22.54 9.17 6.37
CA LYS A 34 21.33 9.24 7.22
C LYS A 34 20.48 10.46 6.88
N GLU A 35 21.11 11.53 6.47
CA GLU A 35 20.48 12.80 6.09
C GLU A 35 19.65 12.63 4.82
N GLU A 36 20.20 11.98 3.81
CA GLU A 36 19.48 11.66 2.57
C GLU A 36 18.29 10.72 2.84
N ALA A 37 18.51 9.67 3.64
CA ALA A 37 17.44 8.77 4.03
C ALA A 37 16.30 9.51 4.77
N ARG A 38 16.63 10.47 5.67
CA ARG A 38 15.65 11.31 6.36
C ARG A 38 14.89 12.23 5.40
N GLN A 39 15.57 12.77 4.38
CA GLN A 39 14.92 13.60 3.36
C GLN A 39 13.87 12.77 2.60
N VAL A 40 14.25 11.55 2.18
CA VAL A 40 13.34 10.62 1.51
C VAL A 40 12.15 10.26 2.39
N VAL A 41 12.33 10.03 3.69
CA VAL A 41 11.22 9.81 4.64
C VAL A 41 10.25 10.99 4.64
N ARG A 42 10.75 12.23 4.68
CA ARG A 42 9.91 13.43 4.60
C ARG A 42 9.13 13.52 3.29
N ASP A 43 9.79 13.22 2.18
CA ASP A 43 9.19 13.26 0.83
C ASP A 43 8.15 12.17 0.64
N LEU A 44 8.39 10.95 1.13
CA LEU A 44 7.42 9.86 1.14
C LEU A 44 6.18 10.23 1.96
N LYS A 45 6.37 10.82 3.13
CA LYS A 45 5.26 11.28 3.98
C LYS A 45 4.46 12.38 3.29
N LYS A 46 5.13 13.42 2.77
CA LYS A 46 4.49 14.60 2.16
C LYS A 46 3.80 14.28 0.83
N ASN A 47 4.46 13.51 -0.03
CA ASN A 47 4.04 13.35 -1.42
C ASN A 47 3.27 12.05 -1.68
N GLN A 48 3.40 11.04 -0.79
CA GLN A 48 2.80 9.72 -0.99
C GLN A 48 1.92 9.29 0.21
N GLY A 49 1.93 10.03 1.33
CA GLY A 49 1.21 9.64 2.55
C GLY A 49 1.80 8.40 3.24
N ILE A 50 3.08 8.08 2.95
CA ILE A 50 3.75 6.91 3.51
C ILE A 50 4.66 7.35 4.64
N SER A 51 4.40 6.87 5.86
CA SER A 51 5.31 7.03 6.98
C SER A 51 6.36 5.92 6.95
N ALA A 52 7.62 6.30 6.96
CA ALA A 52 8.76 5.41 6.97
C ALA A 52 9.73 5.78 8.09
N MET A 53 10.61 4.85 8.46
CA MET A 53 11.70 5.08 9.40
C MET A 53 13.04 4.81 8.74
N VAL A 54 14.07 5.52 9.18
CA VAL A 54 15.45 5.23 8.78
C VAL A 54 15.97 4.08 9.63
N ILE A 55 16.44 3.04 8.97
CA ILE A 55 17.14 1.91 9.62
C ILE A 55 18.59 1.87 9.12
N LEU A 56 19.50 1.53 9.99
CA LEU A 56 20.84 1.13 9.61
C LEU A 56 20.76 -0.34 9.17
N SER A 57 21.15 -0.63 7.94
CA SER A 57 21.14 -2.00 7.41
C SER A 57 22.54 -2.33 6.91
N GLN A 58 23.05 -3.48 7.33
CA GLN A 58 24.28 -4.05 6.76
C GLN A 58 23.99 -4.84 5.47
N GLU A 59 22.70 -5.13 5.22
CA GLU A 59 22.24 -5.82 4.01
C GLU A 59 21.96 -4.79 2.92
N GLY A 60 22.65 -4.90 1.81
CA GLY A 60 22.33 -4.19 0.56
C GLY A 60 20.97 -4.64 -0.02
N PRO A 61 20.51 -4.04 -1.13
CA PRO A 61 19.40 -4.60 -1.89
C PRO A 61 19.79 -6.06 -2.25
N PRO A 62 18.88 -7.03 -2.10
CA PRO A 62 19.14 -8.38 -2.51
C PRO A 62 19.48 -8.37 -4.00
N ASP A 63 20.55 -9.08 -4.37
CA ASP A 63 20.81 -9.40 -5.78
C ASP A 63 19.51 -9.96 -6.37
N SER A 64 19.16 -9.54 -7.54
CA SER A 64 17.84 -9.51 -8.20
C SER A 64 17.05 -10.82 -8.34
N GLU A 65 17.16 -11.76 -7.40
CA GLU A 65 16.39 -13.01 -7.35
C GLU A 65 15.55 -13.15 -6.06
N GLY A 66 14.69 -12.16 -5.81
CA GLY A 66 13.64 -12.27 -4.80
C GLY A 66 12.28 -12.64 -5.43
N PRO A 67 11.22 -12.93 -4.64
CA PRO A 67 9.84 -13.19 -5.12
C PRO A 67 9.25 -11.91 -5.74
N GLY A 68 9.95 -11.38 -6.76
CA GLY A 68 9.98 -9.99 -7.16
C GLY A 68 8.74 -9.54 -7.89
N ASP A 69 8.25 -10.25 -8.89
CA ASP A 69 7.30 -9.65 -9.82
C ASP A 69 5.92 -9.39 -9.20
N SER A 70 5.37 -10.34 -8.45
CA SER A 70 4.00 -10.23 -7.93
C SER A 70 3.88 -9.24 -6.76
N ILE A 71 4.82 -9.27 -5.82
CA ILE A 71 4.83 -8.37 -4.66
C ILE A 71 5.09 -6.93 -5.11
N ASP A 72 6.05 -6.71 -6.01
CA ASP A 72 6.35 -5.39 -6.56
C ASP A 72 5.17 -4.80 -7.32
N VAL A 73 4.43 -5.64 -8.06
CA VAL A 73 3.21 -5.24 -8.74
C VAL A 73 2.14 -4.83 -7.74
N VAL A 74 1.93 -5.62 -6.67
CA VAL A 74 0.92 -5.31 -5.62
C VAL A 74 1.30 -4.05 -4.86
N VAL A 75 2.57 -3.86 -4.48
CA VAL A 75 3.05 -2.61 -3.86
C VAL A 75 2.74 -1.41 -4.76
N SER A 76 3.05 -1.54 -6.05
CA SER A 76 2.79 -0.48 -7.02
C SER A 76 1.30 -0.15 -7.13
N GLN A 77 0.44 -1.15 -7.15
CA GLN A 77 -1.02 -0.98 -7.19
C GLN A 77 -1.57 -0.40 -5.90
N PHE A 78 -1.05 -0.83 -4.74
CA PHE A 78 -1.41 -0.29 -3.44
C PHE A 78 -1.19 1.23 -3.36
N LEU A 79 -0.06 1.71 -3.86
CA LEU A 79 0.26 3.14 -3.83
C LEU A 79 -0.64 3.95 -4.78
N ILE A 80 -1.01 3.37 -5.94
CA ILE A 80 -1.98 4.01 -6.84
C ILE A 80 -3.38 4.02 -6.21
N TRP A 81 -3.78 2.92 -5.55
CA TRP A 81 -5.01 2.82 -4.79
C TRP A 81 -5.08 3.86 -3.65
N LEU A 82 -3.99 4.00 -2.89
CA LEU A 82 -3.87 5.00 -1.82
C LEU A 82 -4.02 6.43 -2.36
N LYS A 83 -3.37 6.71 -3.49
CA LYS A 83 -3.48 8.02 -4.16
C LYS A 83 -4.91 8.28 -4.65
N ALA A 84 -5.55 7.30 -5.28
CA ALA A 84 -6.95 7.41 -5.73
C ALA A 84 -7.90 7.66 -4.55
N TRP A 85 -7.64 7.01 -3.40
CA TRP A 85 -8.41 7.24 -2.18
C TRP A 85 -8.24 8.66 -1.66
N GLN A 86 -7.01 9.15 -1.49
CA GLN A 86 -6.71 10.52 -1.05
C GLN A 86 -7.23 11.57 -2.03
N GLY A 87 -7.12 11.31 -3.32
CA GLY A 87 -7.66 12.17 -4.40
C GLY A 87 -9.16 12.11 -4.55
N ARG A 88 -9.85 11.24 -3.79
CA ARG A 88 -11.30 11.01 -3.91
C ARG A 88 -11.73 10.59 -5.32
N GLU A 89 -10.84 9.96 -6.04
CA GLU A 89 -11.06 9.46 -7.40
C GLU A 89 -11.88 8.16 -7.34
N VAL A 90 -13.20 8.30 -7.12
CA VAL A 90 -14.11 7.21 -6.76
C VAL A 90 -13.99 6.01 -7.69
N ASN A 91 -14.04 6.23 -9.02
CA ASN A 91 -13.99 5.13 -9.98
C ASN A 91 -12.60 4.47 -10.03
N ALA A 92 -11.52 5.27 -9.95
CA ALA A 92 -10.16 4.75 -9.87
C ALA A 92 -9.98 3.91 -8.59
N TYR A 93 -10.42 4.41 -7.43
CA TYR A 93 -10.38 3.68 -6.15
C TYR A 93 -11.12 2.34 -6.23
N LEU A 94 -12.37 2.35 -6.71
CA LEU A 94 -13.20 1.15 -6.80
C LEU A 94 -12.67 0.13 -7.83
N SER A 95 -11.93 0.59 -8.82
CA SER A 95 -11.36 -0.29 -9.85
C SER A 95 -10.34 -1.29 -9.32
N PHE A 96 -9.76 -1.05 -8.14
CA PHE A 96 -8.84 -1.98 -7.48
C PHE A 96 -9.54 -3.17 -6.82
N TYR A 97 -10.83 -3.05 -6.54
CA TYR A 97 -11.60 -4.12 -5.90
C TYR A 97 -12.13 -5.11 -6.92
N SER A 98 -12.01 -6.38 -6.61
CA SER A 98 -12.59 -7.48 -7.40
C SER A 98 -14.11 -7.34 -7.50
N LYS A 99 -14.68 -7.86 -8.58
CA LYS A 99 -16.14 -8.07 -8.68
C LYS A 99 -16.62 -9.04 -7.59
N ASN A 100 -15.75 -9.97 -7.16
CA ASN A 100 -15.99 -10.95 -6.11
C ASN A 100 -15.58 -10.48 -4.71
N PHE A 101 -15.29 -9.17 -4.53
CA PHE A 101 -14.96 -8.61 -3.22
C PHE A 101 -16.09 -8.88 -2.23
N LYS A 102 -15.73 -9.36 -1.04
CA LYS A 102 -16.67 -9.64 0.05
C LYS A 102 -16.40 -8.73 1.24
N ASP A 103 -17.38 -7.90 1.58
CA ASP A 103 -17.42 -7.21 2.87
C ASP A 103 -18.04 -8.17 3.90
N PRO A 104 -17.54 -8.24 5.16
CA PRO A 104 -18.08 -9.16 6.16
C PRO A 104 -19.50 -8.82 6.63
N LYS A 105 -19.97 -7.60 6.42
CA LYS A 105 -21.26 -7.10 6.95
C LYS A 105 -22.24 -6.63 5.89
N LYS A 106 -21.83 -6.45 4.65
CA LYS A 106 -22.60 -5.81 3.59
C LYS A 106 -22.50 -6.56 2.27
N SER A 107 -23.55 -6.47 1.47
CA SER A 107 -23.46 -6.88 0.07
C SER A 107 -22.46 -6.00 -0.69
N ARG A 108 -21.92 -6.51 -1.78
CA ARG A 108 -21.01 -5.75 -2.66
C ARG A 108 -21.63 -4.40 -3.08
N LYS A 109 -22.90 -4.39 -3.42
CA LYS A 109 -23.63 -3.19 -3.87
C LYS A 109 -23.74 -2.15 -2.76
N GLU A 110 -24.11 -2.54 -1.56
CA GLU A 110 -24.22 -1.66 -0.39
C GLU A 110 -22.87 -1.08 0.00
N TRP A 111 -21.83 -1.93 0.04
CA TRP A 111 -20.47 -1.50 0.31
C TRP A 111 -19.99 -0.46 -0.73
N GLU A 112 -20.22 -0.71 -2.01
CA GLU A 112 -19.83 0.20 -3.08
C GLU A 112 -20.56 1.55 -2.99
N MET A 113 -21.89 1.53 -2.75
CA MET A 113 -22.67 2.75 -2.55
C MET A 113 -22.15 3.56 -1.36
N GLN A 114 -21.82 2.89 -0.25
CA GLN A 114 -21.27 3.55 0.91
C GLN A 114 -19.89 4.18 0.61
N ARG A 115 -18.99 3.49 -0.10
CA ARG A 115 -17.70 4.03 -0.49
C ARG A 115 -17.82 5.22 -1.42
N ARG A 116 -18.70 5.14 -2.42
CA ARG A 116 -19.00 6.27 -3.32
C ARG A 116 -19.48 7.49 -2.53
N SER A 117 -20.46 7.29 -1.63
CA SER A 117 -20.99 8.35 -0.79
C SER A 117 -19.92 8.94 0.15
N ALA A 118 -19.11 8.11 0.81
CA ALA A 118 -18.06 8.56 1.72
C ALA A 118 -16.99 9.39 0.99
N LEU A 119 -16.53 8.94 -0.18
CA LEU A 119 -15.54 9.67 -0.96
C LEU A 119 -16.08 10.99 -1.53
N SER A 120 -17.35 11.03 -1.93
CA SER A 120 -17.95 12.23 -2.52
C SER A 120 -18.30 13.30 -1.46
N ARG A 121 -18.61 12.89 -0.22
CA ARG A 121 -19.04 13.82 0.85
C ARG A 121 -17.89 14.52 1.56
N ASN A 122 -16.70 13.95 1.55
CA ASN A 122 -15.55 14.57 2.20
C ASN A 122 -14.91 15.62 1.27
N SER A 123 -14.56 16.78 1.83
CA SER A 123 -13.85 17.82 1.11
C SER A 123 -12.35 17.52 1.01
N SER A 124 -11.81 16.83 2.02
CA SER A 124 -10.41 16.41 2.07
C SER A 124 -10.28 15.02 2.70
N ILE A 125 -9.31 14.26 2.23
CA ILE A 125 -8.89 12.98 2.81
C ILE A 125 -7.38 12.96 2.85
N THR A 126 -6.84 12.72 4.05
CA THR A 126 -5.41 12.46 4.25
C THR A 126 -5.25 11.06 4.83
N ILE A 127 -4.37 10.28 4.23
CA ILE A 127 -4.07 8.93 4.70
C ILE A 127 -2.56 8.81 4.82
N GLN A 128 -2.10 8.38 6.00
CA GLN A 128 -0.72 7.99 6.20
C GLN A 128 -0.68 6.49 6.51
N VAL A 129 0.29 5.81 5.94
CA VAL A 129 0.48 4.38 6.16
C VAL A 129 1.88 4.11 6.70
N SER A 130 1.99 3.15 7.61
CA SER A 130 3.25 2.72 8.21
C SER A 130 3.20 1.23 8.52
N ASP A 131 4.34 0.65 8.85
CA ASP A 131 4.49 -0.77 9.21
C ASP A 131 3.80 -1.71 8.20
N ILE A 132 4.18 -1.54 6.91
CA ILE A 132 3.67 -2.37 5.82
C ILE A 132 4.37 -3.73 5.88
N GLN A 133 3.58 -4.77 6.01
CA GLN A 133 4.00 -6.17 6.01
C GLN A 133 3.23 -6.92 4.93
N MET A 134 3.90 -7.84 4.24
CA MET A 134 3.28 -8.61 3.16
C MET A 134 3.63 -10.09 3.31
N LYS A 135 2.66 -10.92 2.94
CA LYS A 135 2.83 -12.37 2.87
C LYS A 135 2.28 -12.84 1.53
N GLN A 136 3.10 -13.55 0.76
CA GLN A 136 2.68 -14.16 -0.49
C GLN A 136 2.28 -15.61 -0.23
N ASN A 137 1.10 -15.97 -0.71
CA ASN A 137 0.61 -17.34 -0.87
C ASN A 137 0.48 -17.60 -2.37
N ASP A 138 0.14 -18.84 -2.79
CA ASP A 138 0.17 -19.26 -4.20
C ASP A 138 -0.56 -18.28 -5.14
N GLU A 139 -1.79 -17.92 -4.84
CA GLU A 139 -2.63 -17.05 -5.70
C GLU A 139 -2.95 -15.70 -5.07
N THR A 140 -2.52 -15.46 -3.83
CA THR A 140 -2.89 -14.27 -3.06
C THR A 140 -1.69 -13.61 -2.40
N ILE A 141 -1.81 -12.31 -2.19
CA ILE A 141 -0.89 -11.54 -1.35
C ILE A 141 -1.70 -10.88 -0.25
N GLU A 142 -1.34 -11.18 0.99
CA GLU A 142 -1.85 -10.51 2.18
C GLU A 142 -0.95 -9.31 2.47
N MET A 143 -1.55 -8.14 2.61
CA MET A 143 -0.85 -6.90 2.95
C MET A 143 -1.47 -6.32 4.22
N SER A 144 -0.67 -6.14 5.26
CA SER A 144 -1.07 -5.52 6.51
C SER A 144 -0.30 -4.22 6.74
N PHE A 145 -0.96 -3.19 7.25
CA PHE A 145 -0.32 -1.89 7.55
C PHE A 145 -1.10 -1.12 8.62
N VAL A 146 -0.44 -0.22 9.31
CA VAL A 146 -1.09 0.77 10.16
C VAL A 146 -1.53 1.94 9.27
N GLN A 147 -2.81 2.32 9.38
CA GLN A 147 -3.42 3.43 8.68
C GLN A 147 -3.77 4.54 9.68
N ASP A 148 -3.31 5.75 9.45
CA ASP A 148 -3.81 6.99 10.06
C ASP A 148 -4.66 7.71 9.01
N PHE A 149 -5.98 7.70 9.20
CA PHE A 149 -6.96 8.31 8.30
C PHE A 149 -7.51 9.59 8.92
N LYS A 150 -7.52 10.66 8.14
CA LYS A 150 -8.15 11.94 8.51
C LYS A 150 -8.96 12.48 7.36
N SER A 151 -10.17 12.90 7.66
CA SER A 151 -11.02 13.69 6.77
C SER A 151 -11.59 14.88 7.52
N ASP A 152 -12.34 15.72 6.84
CA ASP A 152 -13.09 16.80 7.46
C ASP A 152 -14.20 16.33 8.43
N ARG A 153 -14.50 15.03 8.48
CA ARG A 153 -15.59 14.45 9.28
C ARG A 153 -15.15 13.42 10.31
N VAL A 154 -14.08 12.68 9.99
CA VAL A 154 -13.66 11.51 10.78
C VAL A 154 -12.13 11.45 10.82
N SER A 155 -11.61 11.05 11.96
CA SER A 155 -10.21 10.68 12.15
C SER A 155 -10.16 9.31 12.79
N ASP A 156 -9.34 8.41 12.27
CA ASP A 156 -9.24 7.04 12.76
C ASP A 156 -7.82 6.47 12.52
N ILE A 157 -7.31 5.71 13.49
CA ILE A 157 -6.02 5.03 13.41
C ILE A 157 -6.21 3.57 13.78
N GLY A 158 -5.73 2.68 12.94
CA GLY A 158 -5.79 1.25 13.21
C GLY A 158 -5.01 0.44 12.18
N ARG A 159 -5.03 -0.87 12.37
CA ARG A 159 -4.40 -1.81 11.45
C ARG A 159 -5.40 -2.23 10.37
N LYS A 160 -5.00 -2.10 9.14
CA LYS A 160 -5.76 -2.58 7.98
C LYS A 160 -5.04 -3.74 7.32
N GLU A 161 -5.82 -4.68 6.84
CA GLU A 161 -5.35 -5.81 6.06
C GLU A 161 -6.11 -5.87 4.73
N LEU A 162 -5.36 -5.99 3.65
CA LEU A 162 -5.88 -6.18 2.29
C LEU A 162 -5.42 -7.53 1.76
N ILE A 163 -6.36 -8.32 1.24
CA ILE A 163 -6.03 -9.55 0.53
C ILE A 163 -6.19 -9.28 -0.96
N TRP A 164 -5.08 -9.41 -1.67
CA TRP A 164 -5.00 -9.27 -3.12
C TRP A 164 -5.02 -10.65 -3.77
N LYS A 165 -5.73 -10.78 -4.88
CA LYS A 165 -5.75 -11.98 -5.72
C LYS A 165 -5.43 -11.60 -7.16
N ASN A 166 -4.67 -12.45 -7.86
CA ASN A 166 -4.44 -12.29 -9.28
C ASN A 166 -5.67 -12.76 -10.07
N GLU A 167 -6.27 -11.86 -10.81
CA GLU A 167 -7.43 -12.13 -11.69
C GLU A 167 -7.03 -11.78 -13.13
N GLY A 168 -6.50 -12.75 -13.87
CA GLY A 168 -6.15 -12.59 -15.29
C GLY A 168 -5.12 -11.48 -15.54
N ASN A 169 -3.96 -11.58 -14.93
CA ASN A 169 -2.85 -10.61 -14.96
C ASN A 169 -3.13 -9.27 -14.27
N ARG A 170 -4.18 -9.18 -13.45
CA ARG A 170 -4.49 -7.99 -12.63
C ARG A 170 -4.70 -8.38 -11.19
N TRP A 171 -3.93 -7.79 -10.31
CA TRP A 171 -4.14 -7.95 -8.88
C TRP A 171 -5.33 -7.12 -8.42
N LYS A 172 -6.28 -7.76 -7.74
CA LYS A 172 -7.50 -7.14 -7.22
C LYS A 172 -7.68 -7.41 -5.74
N ILE A 173 -8.19 -6.43 -5.01
CA ILE A 173 -8.54 -6.59 -3.60
C ILE A 173 -9.81 -7.44 -3.52
N ILE A 174 -9.72 -8.60 -2.87
CA ILE A 174 -10.85 -9.51 -2.65
C ILE A 174 -11.41 -9.41 -1.24
N LYS A 175 -10.63 -8.86 -0.30
CA LYS A 175 -11.03 -8.70 1.10
C LYS A 175 -10.31 -7.50 1.72
N GLU A 176 -11.01 -6.79 2.59
CA GLU A 176 -10.50 -5.69 3.41
C GLU A 176 -10.94 -5.93 4.86
N ILE A 177 -10.01 -5.87 5.80
CA ILE A 177 -10.25 -6.10 7.23
C ILE A 177 -9.69 -4.90 7.99
N TRP A 178 -10.47 -4.40 8.93
CA TRP A 178 -10.07 -3.37 9.89
C TRP A 178 -9.95 -4.00 11.28
N LYS A 179 -8.82 -3.75 11.95
CA LYS A 179 -8.51 -4.26 13.31
C LYS A 179 -8.18 -3.11 14.25
#